data_61588b551ab6d895f6ee90e7dc5fef4c
#
_entry.id   61588b551ab6d895f6ee90e7dc5fef4c
#
_cell.length_a   1.000
_cell.length_b   1.000
_cell.length_c   1.000
_cell.angle_alpha   90.00
_cell.angle_beta   90.00
_cell.angle_gamma   90.00
#
_symmetry.space_group_name_H-M   'P 1'
#
loop_
_entity.id
_entity.type
_entity.pdbx_description
1 polymer ?
#
loop_
_entity_poly.entity_id
_entity_poly.type
_entity_poly.pdbx_seq_one_letter_code
_entity_poly.pdbx_strand_id
1 'polypeptide(L)'
;MPIAVPLLLQFSEGGAMAQNKPDWMWAQALQLLDQAERAHRDLFRPSGTRRRTACWEPPVDVFETDAEVWIQVALPGVGADQVEVRLEDGGIVVAGERTLPTPRGAGVIRRLEMPHGCFERRIALATGHYELTRRELTQGCLTLTLRKLG
;
A
#
# COMPACT_ATOMS: atom_id res chain seq x y z
N MET A 1 -58.08 -31.87 -23.87
CA MET A 1 -57.07 -32.62 -23.14
C MET A 1 -55.72 -32.37 -23.77
N PRO A 2 -54.89 -31.50 -23.26
CA PRO A 2 -53.52 -31.37 -23.72
C PRO A 2 -52.63 -32.23 -22.89
N ILE A 3 -51.94 -33.13 -23.54
CA ILE A 3 -50.92 -34.01 -22.97
C ILE A 3 -49.63 -33.21 -22.85
N ALA A 4 -49.19 -32.96 -21.63
CA ALA A 4 -47.88 -32.38 -21.37
C ALA A 4 -46.81 -33.43 -21.63
N VAL A 5 -45.91 -33.16 -22.55
CA VAL A 5 -44.66 -33.94 -22.77
C VAL A 5 -43.58 -33.33 -21.88
N PRO A 6 -42.95 -34.04 -20.97
CA PRO A 6 -41.81 -33.53 -20.28
C PRO A 6 -40.58 -33.63 -21.20
N LEU A 7 -40.04 -32.49 -21.60
CA LEU A 7 -38.79 -32.40 -22.28
C LEU A 7 -37.67 -32.70 -21.26
N LEU A 8 -37.23 -33.94 -21.21
CA LEU A 8 -36.03 -34.38 -20.51
C LEU A 8 -34.81 -33.84 -21.28
N LEU A 9 -34.37 -32.65 -20.89
CA LEU A 9 -33.02 -32.20 -21.21
C LEU A 9 -32.03 -32.99 -20.37
N GLN A 10 -31.51 -34.04 -20.97
CA GLN A 10 -30.30 -34.68 -20.47
C GLN A 10 -29.16 -33.70 -20.64
N PHE A 11 -28.83 -32.98 -19.56
CA PHE A 11 -27.51 -32.39 -19.43
C PHE A 11 -26.52 -33.55 -19.28
N SER A 12 -25.81 -33.82 -20.34
CA SER A 12 -24.58 -34.59 -20.33
C SER A 12 -23.66 -33.94 -19.30
N GLU A 13 -23.37 -34.67 -18.25
CA GLU A 13 -22.29 -34.34 -17.34
C GLU A 13 -20.95 -34.44 -18.11
N GLY A 14 -20.65 -33.37 -18.82
CA GLY A 14 -19.29 -33.09 -19.22
C GLY A 14 -18.52 -32.76 -17.94
N GLY A 15 -17.63 -33.69 -17.57
CA GLY A 15 -16.79 -33.56 -16.41
C GLY A 15 -16.16 -32.15 -16.37
N ALA A 16 -16.58 -31.35 -15.43
CA ALA A 16 -15.84 -30.19 -15.01
C ALA A 16 -14.52 -30.73 -14.43
N MET A 17 -13.50 -30.82 -15.26
CA MET A 17 -12.13 -30.76 -14.76
C MET A 17 -12.05 -29.41 -14.01
N ALA A 18 -12.24 -29.47 -12.72
CA ALA A 18 -11.74 -28.44 -11.83
C ALA A 18 -10.26 -28.35 -12.14
N GLN A 19 -9.91 -27.42 -13.02
CA GLN A 19 -8.54 -27.01 -13.20
C GLN A 19 -8.17 -26.32 -11.90
N ASN A 20 -7.75 -27.14 -10.96
CA ASN A 20 -6.96 -26.74 -9.83
C ASN A 20 -5.72 -26.07 -10.43
N LYS A 21 -5.82 -24.77 -10.71
CA LYS A 21 -4.65 -24.00 -11.11
C LYS A 21 -3.74 -24.03 -9.91
N PRO A 22 -2.60 -24.69 -10.02
CA PRO A 22 -1.80 -25.05 -8.87
C PRO A 22 -1.23 -23.78 -8.23
N ASP A 23 -1.07 -23.83 -6.92
CA ASP A 23 -0.45 -22.77 -6.10
C ASP A 23 0.91 -22.29 -6.65
N TRP A 24 1.57 -23.09 -7.49
CA TRP A 24 2.80 -22.71 -8.16
C TRP A 24 2.64 -21.53 -9.14
N MET A 25 1.45 -21.35 -9.75
CA MET A 25 1.22 -20.19 -10.63
C MET A 25 1.18 -18.88 -9.84
N TRP A 26 0.65 -18.90 -8.63
CA TRP A 26 0.71 -17.77 -7.71
C TRP A 26 2.13 -17.50 -7.25
N ALA A 27 2.85 -18.54 -6.85
CA ALA A 27 4.24 -18.44 -6.46
C ALA A 27 5.10 -17.89 -7.61
N GLN A 28 4.81 -18.31 -8.84
CA GLN A 28 5.50 -17.81 -10.03
C GLN A 28 5.14 -16.37 -10.36
N ALA A 29 3.88 -15.96 -10.20
CA ALA A 29 3.45 -14.58 -10.39
C ALA A 29 4.09 -13.65 -9.35
N LEU A 30 4.16 -14.06 -8.09
CA LEU A 30 4.85 -13.32 -7.03
C LEU A 30 6.36 -13.24 -7.27
N GLN A 31 6.99 -14.31 -7.75
CA GLN A 31 8.39 -14.30 -8.15
C GLN A 31 8.67 -13.34 -9.30
N LEU A 32 7.79 -13.30 -10.31
CA LEU A 32 7.93 -12.39 -11.45
C LEU A 32 7.77 -10.92 -11.01
N LEU A 33 6.84 -10.63 -10.09
CA LEU A 33 6.68 -9.30 -9.50
C LEU A 33 7.92 -8.91 -8.71
N ASP A 34 8.45 -9.80 -7.88
CA ASP A 34 9.67 -9.57 -7.10
C ASP A 34 10.90 -9.39 -8.00
N GLN A 35 10.98 -10.16 -9.10
CA GLN A 35 12.04 -10.00 -10.10
C GLN A 35 11.90 -8.67 -10.86
N ALA A 36 10.68 -8.26 -11.23
CA ALA A 36 10.43 -7.00 -11.91
C ALA A 36 10.77 -5.80 -10.99
N GLU A 37 10.41 -5.89 -9.71
CA GLU A 37 10.80 -4.89 -8.72
C GLU A 37 12.31 -4.83 -8.48
N ARG A 38 12.97 -5.99 -8.47
CA ARG A 38 14.44 -6.05 -8.37
C ARG A 38 15.12 -5.46 -9.59
N ALA A 39 14.64 -5.80 -10.80
CA ALA A 39 15.17 -5.25 -12.04
C ALA A 39 14.97 -3.74 -12.13
N HIS A 40 13.80 -3.23 -11.70
CA HIS A 40 13.53 -1.80 -11.63
C HIS A 40 14.43 -1.08 -10.61
N ARG A 41 14.71 -1.73 -9.47
CA ARG A 41 15.65 -1.23 -8.46
C ARG A 41 17.10 -1.18 -8.98
N ASP A 42 17.50 -2.16 -9.79
CA ASP A 42 18.87 -2.25 -10.30
C ASP A 42 19.15 -1.23 -11.43
N LEU A 43 18.12 -0.83 -12.17
CA LEU A 43 18.23 0.19 -13.23
C LEU A 43 18.40 1.63 -12.68
N PHE A 44 17.98 1.89 -11.44
CA PHE A 44 18.04 3.21 -10.80
C PHE A 44 19.03 3.28 -9.64
N ARG A 45 20.09 2.45 -9.63
CA ARG A 45 21.15 2.56 -8.62
C ARG A 45 22.05 3.77 -8.91
N PRO A 46 22.06 4.81 -8.08
CA PRO A 46 23.22 5.66 -7.96
C PRO A 46 24.32 4.83 -7.29
N SER A 47 25.46 4.73 -7.93
CA SER A 47 26.65 4.06 -7.40
C SER A 47 27.07 4.74 -6.10
N GLY A 48 27.01 4.01 -5.01
CA GLY A 48 27.60 4.39 -3.72
C GLY A 48 26.59 4.84 -2.67
N THR A 49 26.52 4.07 -1.65
CA THR A 49 25.92 4.21 -0.31
C THR A 49 24.66 3.38 -0.06
N ARG A 50 24.79 2.49 0.94
CA ARG A 50 23.75 1.71 1.64
C ARG A 50 22.44 1.50 0.88
N ARG A 51 22.12 0.23 0.65
CA ARG A 51 20.81 -0.24 0.16
C ARG A 51 19.66 0.42 0.94
N ARG A 52 19.23 1.59 0.53
CA ARG A 52 17.90 2.07 0.84
C ARG A 52 16.97 1.30 -0.08
N THR A 53 16.19 0.41 0.46
CA THR A 53 15.03 -0.14 -0.24
C THR A 53 14.28 1.06 -0.80
N ALA A 54 14.04 1.09 -2.11
CA ALA A 54 13.30 2.19 -2.71
C ALA A 54 11.87 2.16 -2.15
N CYS A 55 11.59 3.09 -1.26
CA CYS A 55 10.26 3.27 -0.68
C CYS A 55 9.47 4.24 -1.56
N TRP A 56 8.16 4.02 -1.68
CA TRP A 56 7.28 4.99 -2.32
C TRP A 56 6.96 6.15 -1.37
N GLU A 57 6.65 7.30 -1.93
CA GLU A 57 6.32 8.50 -1.17
C GLU A 57 4.82 8.75 -1.20
N PRO A 58 4.12 8.65 -0.04
CA PRO A 58 2.70 8.97 0.02
C PRO A 58 2.45 10.47 -0.18
N PRO A 59 1.36 10.86 -0.87
CA PRO A 59 0.95 12.25 -0.98
C PRO A 59 0.69 12.88 0.38
N VAL A 60 1.05 14.17 0.52
CA VAL A 60 0.83 14.94 1.74
C VAL A 60 0.21 16.29 1.43
N ASP A 61 -0.66 16.73 2.34
CA ASP A 61 -1.13 18.11 2.45
C ASP A 61 -0.61 18.70 3.75
N VAL A 62 -0.12 19.94 3.69
CA VAL A 62 0.42 20.65 4.84
C VAL A 62 -0.27 22.00 4.96
N PHE A 63 -0.83 22.27 6.13
CA PHE A 63 -1.44 23.53 6.50
C PHE A 63 -0.67 24.10 7.69
N GLU A 64 -0.35 25.37 7.64
CA GLU A 64 0.43 26.03 8.68
C GLU A 64 -0.28 27.30 9.17
N THR A 65 -0.31 27.48 10.48
CA THR A 65 -0.74 28.69 11.17
C THR A 65 0.44 29.25 11.97
N ASP A 66 0.24 30.37 12.64
CA ASP A 66 1.26 30.90 13.53
C ASP A 66 1.59 29.98 14.70
N ALA A 67 0.62 29.18 15.17
CA ALA A 67 0.76 28.32 16.34
C ALA A 67 1.01 26.85 16.02
N GLU A 68 0.53 26.36 14.89
CA GLU A 68 0.48 24.93 14.59
C GLU A 68 0.78 24.63 13.12
N VAL A 69 1.32 23.44 12.89
CA VAL A 69 1.40 22.80 11.58
C VAL A 69 0.50 21.57 11.57
N TRP A 70 -0.38 21.48 10.60
CA TRP A 70 -1.29 20.39 10.40
C TRP A 70 -0.92 19.64 9.12
N ILE A 71 -0.66 18.34 9.25
CA ILE A 71 -0.17 17.49 8.16
C ILE A 71 -1.15 16.37 7.95
N GLN A 72 -1.52 16.13 6.71
CA GLN A 72 -2.34 15.00 6.31
C GLN A 72 -1.60 14.14 5.29
N VAL A 73 -1.44 12.84 5.57
CA VAL A 73 -0.73 11.89 4.71
C VAL A 73 -1.70 10.82 4.22
N ALA A 74 -1.76 10.61 2.91
CA ALA A 74 -2.63 9.59 2.31
C ALA A 74 -2.01 8.19 2.44
N LEU A 75 -2.59 7.35 3.30
CA LEU A 75 -2.14 5.99 3.60
C LEU A 75 -3.28 4.97 3.49
N PRO A 76 -3.93 4.83 2.33
CA PRO A 76 -5.06 3.92 2.18
C PRO A 76 -4.63 2.46 2.40
N GLY A 77 -5.37 1.75 3.24
CA GLY A 77 -5.12 0.34 3.53
C GLY A 77 -3.91 0.07 4.41
N VAL A 78 -3.38 1.09 5.11
CA VAL A 78 -2.31 0.93 6.10
C VAL A 78 -2.93 0.94 7.49
N GLY A 79 -2.50 0.01 8.35
CA GLY A 79 -2.89 -0.03 9.76
C GLY A 79 -2.08 0.97 10.59
N ALA A 80 -2.67 1.46 11.68
CA ALA A 80 -1.99 2.43 12.56
C ALA A 80 -0.70 1.88 13.19
N ASP A 81 -0.65 0.57 13.40
CA ASP A 81 0.52 -0.19 13.90
C ASP A 81 1.63 -0.36 12.85
N GLN A 82 1.32 -0.12 11.58
CA GLN A 82 2.25 -0.21 10.45
C GLN A 82 2.90 1.14 10.09
N VAL A 83 2.56 2.20 10.81
CA VAL A 83 3.06 3.56 10.56
C VAL A 83 3.98 3.99 11.70
N GLU A 84 5.16 4.43 11.35
CA GLU A 84 6.11 5.09 12.23
C GLU A 84 6.17 6.58 11.92
N VAL A 85 6.17 7.41 12.95
CA VAL A 85 6.30 8.86 12.85
C VAL A 85 7.47 9.31 13.71
N ARG A 86 8.43 10.01 13.11
CA ARG A 86 9.62 10.51 13.79
C ARG A 86 9.77 12.01 13.55
N LEU A 87 9.92 12.77 14.61
CA LEU A 87 10.34 14.16 14.54
C LEU A 87 11.86 14.19 14.48
N GLU A 88 12.42 14.80 13.46
CA GLU A 88 13.86 14.92 13.23
C GLU A 88 14.22 16.42 13.11
N ASP A 89 15.52 16.74 13.18
CA ASP A 89 15.99 18.09 12.93
C ASP A 89 15.59 18.57 11.53
N GLY A 90 14.78 19.62 11.48
CA GLY A 90 14.31 20.22 10.24
C GLY A 90 13.13 19.53 9.57
N GLY A 91 12.47 18.56 10.23
CA GLY A 91 11.31 17.92 9.63
C GLY A 91 10.68 16.79 10.41
N ILE A 92 9.68 16.21 9.80
CA ILE A 92 9.02 15.00 10.29
C ILE A 92 9.10 13.91 9.23
N VAL A 93 9.36 12.68 9.65
CA VAL A 93 9.40 11.50 8.78
C VAL A 93 8.24 10.59 9.12
N VAL A 94 7.48 10.22 8.11
CA VAL A 94 6.43 9.22 8.17
C VAL A 94 6.89 8.03 7.34
N ALA A 95 7.01 6.87 7.97
CA ALA A 95 7.50 5.66 7.33
C ALA A 95 6.67 4.44 7.73
N GLY A 96 6.74 3.39 6.95
CA GLY A 96 6.06 2.15 7.23
C GLY A 96 5.97 1.23 6.03
N GLU A 97 5.01 0.32 6.09
CA GLU A 97 4.79 -0.65 5.03
C GLU A 97 3.29 -0.78 4.74
N ARG A 98 2.95 -0.75 3.45
CA ARG A 98 1.61 -1.09 2.99
C ARG A 98 1.62 -2.52 2.46
N THR A 99 0.95 -3.40 3.18
CA THR A 99 0.83 -4.79 2.79
C THR A 99 -0.12 -4.94 1.61
N LEU A 100 0.28 -5.74 0.63
CA LEU A 100 -0.60 -6.08 -0.47
C LEU A 100 -1.72 -6.99 0.05
N PRO A 101 -3.01 -6.63 -0.14
CA PRO A 101 -4.09 -7.51 0.25
C PRO A 101 -4.03 -8.80 -0.58
N THR A 102 -3.96 -9.93 0.11
CA THR A 102 -3.99 -11.24 -0.55
C THR A 102 -5.45 -11.63 -0.80
N PRO A 103 -5.86 -11.82 -2.06
CA PRO A 103 -7.20 -12.32 -2.34
C PRO A 103 -7.39 -13.71 -1.74
N ARG A 104 -8.58 -13.97 -1.21
CA ARG A 104 -8.94 -15.32 -0.79
C ARG A 104 -9.14 -16.18 -2.03
N GLY A 105 -8.42 -17.31 -2.12
CA GLY A 105 -8.52 -18.27 -3.21
C GLY A 105 -7.53 -18.02 -4.36
N ALA A 106 -7.61 -18.85 -5.40
CA ALA A 106 -6.79 -18.74 -6.60
C ALA A 106 -7.32 -17.59 -7.47
N GLY A 107 -6.62 -16.48 -7.46
CA GLY A 107 -6.95 -15.32 -8.27
C GLY A 107 -5.79 -14.88 -9.16
N VAL A 108 -6.07 -14.03 -10.15
CA VAL A 108 -5.07 -13.42 -11.02
C VAL A 108 -5.10 -11.92 -10.79
N ILE A 109 -3.94 -11.33 -10.54
CA ILE A 109 -3.80 -9.87 -10.48
C ILE A 109 -3.97 -9.34 -11.91
N ARG A 110 -5.03 -8.58 -12.14
CA ARG A 110 -5.28 -7.96 -13.45
C ARG A 110 -4.75 -6.54 -13.53
N ARG A 111 -4.70 -5.86 -12.41
CA ARG A 111 -4.21 -4.47 -12.32
C ARG A 111 -3.69 -4.19 -10.91
N LEU A 112 -2.56 -3.56 -10.82
CA LEU A 112 -1.91 -3.17 -9.57
C LEU A 112 -1.32 -1.77 -9.77
N GLU A 113 -2.09 -0.75 -9.41
CA GLU A 113 -1.72 0.66 -9.58
C GLU A 113 -1.41 1.36 -8.25
N MET A 114 -2.02 0.89 -7.16
CA MET A 114 -1.77 1.46 -5.85
C MET A 114 -0.39 1.03 -5.33
N PRO A 115 0.47 1.96 -4.91
CA PRO A 115 1.77 1.62 -4.35
C PRO A 115 1.63 0.70 -3.13
N HIS A 116 2.53 -0.26 -2.98
CA HIS A 116 2.62 -1.19 -1.86
C HIS A 116 4.07 -1.38 -1.41
N GLY A 117 4.26 -2.07 -0.32
CA GLY A 117 5.57 -2.23 0.29
C GLY A 117 5.99 -1.02 1.11
N CYS A 118 7.29 -0.85 1.28
CA CYS A 118 7.89 0.22 2.06
C CYS A 118 7.46 1.60 1.55
N PHE A 119 7.08 2.48 2.46
CA PHE A 119 6.93 3.91 2.19
C PHE A 119 7.74 4.74 3.16
N GLU A 120 8.21 5.88 2.70
CA GLU A 120 8.85 6.89 3.52
C GLU A 120 8.55 8.28 2.94
N ARG A 121 8.04 9.16 3.77
CA ARG A 121 7.81 10.55 3.40
C ARG A 121 8.48 11.46 4.40
N ARG A 122 9.41 12.28 3.93
CA ARG A 122 10.04 13.35 4.71
C ARG A 122 9.33 14.67 4.38
N ILE A 123 8.88 15.34 5.42
CA ILE A 123 8.18 16.63 5.33
C ILE A 123 9.06 17.65 6.04
N ALA A 124 9.60 18.60 5.27
CA ALA A 124 10.40 19.69 5.83
C ALA A 124 9.52 20.63 6.65
N LEU A 125 10.03 21.05 7.80
CA LEU A 125 9.41 22.05 8.65
C LEU A 125 10.30 23.30 8.68
N ALA A 126 9.70 24.45 8.93
CA ALA A 126 10.45 25.68 9.17
C ALA A 126 11.38 25.53 10.38
N THR A 127 12.41 26.37 10.47
CA THR A 127 13.32 26.36 11.62
C THR A 127 12.53 26.68 12.89
N GLY A 128 12.65 25.81 13.89
CA GLY A 128 11.92 25.96 15.16
C GLY A 128 11.82 24.63 15.90
N HIS A 129 11.23 24.70 17.08
CA HIS A 129 10.94 23.52 17.88
C HIS A 129 9.46 23.17 17.76
N TYR A 130 9.18 21.89 17.64
CA TYR A 130 7.83 21.36 17.44
C TYR A 130 7.53 20.28 18.44
N GLU A 131 6.28 20.19 18.85
CA GLU A 131 5.74 19.09 19.65
C GLU A 131 4.60 18.43 18.89
N LEU A 132 4.67 17.12 18.73
CA LEU A 132 3.58 16.34 18.14
C LEU A 132 2.45 16.22 19.17
N THR A 133 1.35 16.93 18.94
CA THR A 133 0.20 16.96 19.86
C THR A 133 -0.93 16.03 19.45
N ARG A 134 -1.01 15.67 18.16
CA ARG A 134 -2.02 14.75 17.64
C ARG A 134 -1.43 13.84 16.59
N ARG A 135 -1.78 12.56 16.69
CA ARG A 135 -1.53 11.54 15.69
C ARG A 135 -2.76 10.65 15.56
N GLU A 136 -3.40 10.65 14.41
CA GLU A 136 -4.61 9.88 14.17
C GLU A 136 -4.62 9.35 12.75
N LEU A 137 -4.87 8.05 12.57
CA LEU A 137 -5.07 7.43 11.27
C LEU A 137 -6.55 7.04 11.15
N THR A 138 -7.27 7.77 10.32
CA THR A 138 -8.70 7.53 10.09
C THR A 138 -9.02 7.68 8.60
N GLN A 139 -9.94 6.88 8.09
CA GLN A 139 -10.38 6.89 6.69
C GLN A 139 -9.22 6.85 5.66
N GLY A 140 -8.14 6.14 5.98
CA GLY A 140 -6.96 6.04 5.13
C GLY A 140 -6.07 7.29 5.09
N CYS A 141 -6.28 8.26 5.98
CA CYS A 141 -5.46 9.45 6.12
C CYS A 141 -4.85 9.51 7.52
N LEU A 142 -3.53 9.69 7.57
CA LEU A 142 -2.83 9.99 8.81
C LEU A 142 -2.84 11.50 9.02
N THR A 143 -3.44 11.95 10.11
CA THR A 143 -3.43 13.36 10.53
C THR A 143 -2.44 13.55 11.67
N LEU A 144 -1.54 14.51 11.49
CA LEU A 144 -0.56 14.93 12.49
C LEU A 144 -0.76 16.40 12.78
N THR A 145 -0.75 16.78 14.05
CA THR A 145 -0.74 18.18 14.47
C THR A 145 0.53 18.44 15.27
N LEU A 146 1.29 19.43 14.84
CA LEU A 146 2.52 19.87 15.48
C LEU A 146 2.30 21.27 16.04
N ARG A 147 2.49 21.44 17.34
CA ARG A 147 2.48 22.74 17.99
C ARG A 147 3.88 23.35 17.88
N LYS A 148 3.94 24.64 17.51
CA LYS A 148 5.18 25.40 17.52
C LYS A 148 5.51 25.79 18.95
N LEU A 149 6.71 25.45 19.37
CA LEU A 149 7.27 25.88 20.65
C LEU A 149 8.14 27.10 20.36
N GLY A 150 7.71 28.27 20.85
CA GLY A 150 8.37 29.54 20.60
C GLY A 150 9.82 29.63 21.05
#